data_063b4ebbfa2afa9907991832cc122677
#
_entry.id   063b4ebbfa2afa9907991832cc122677
#
_cell.length_a   1.000
_cell.length_b   1.000
_cell.length_c   1.000
_cell.angle_alpha   90.00
_cell.angle_beta   90.00
_cell.angle_gamma   90.00
#
_symmetry.space_group_name_H-M   'P 1'
#
loop_
_entity.id
_entity.type
_entity.pdbx_description
1 polymer ?
#
loop_
_entity_poly.entity_id
_entity_poly.type
_entity_poly.pdbx_seq_one_letter_code
_entity_poly.pdbx_strand_id
1 'polypeptide(L)'
;METTRRGTGNHGTSTFNAATASSRSRRLAVVATAFAALIVAPAQADQWSLLLNGKAVHLEKPAGTHYNEQNWGAGVQYDFKMTANKWVPFVSASGFKDSNKNPSYYAGGGTMRRFSSGEGKNSLHLDAGVVAFLMTRKGHLDGKPFPGILPVVSLGTDRVALNITYIPKVDPKMVPIFFFQLKIGLN
;
A
#
# COMPACT_ATOMS: atom_id res chain seq x y z
N MET A 1 40.74 73.58 -1.68
CA MET A 1 39.65 73.65 -0.70
C MET A 1 38.97 72.30 -0.66
N GLU A 2 39.20 71.63 0.35
CA GLU A 2 39.00 70.20 0.65
C GLU A 2 37.60 69.97 1.19
N THR A 3 36.91 68.91 0.74
CA THR A 3 35.85 68.30 1.58
C THR A 3 35.71 66.83 1.28
N THR A 4 36.23 66.06 2.22
CA THR A 4 36.10 64.67 2.44
C THR A 4 34.66 64.31 2.76
N ARG A 5 34.08 63.25 2.14
CA ARG A 5 32.88 62.58 2.60
C ARG A 5 33.16 61.08 2.80
N ARG A 6 33.11 60.66 4.03
CA ARG A 6 33.13 59.25 4.49
C ARG A 6 31.83 58.55 4.05
N GLY A 7 31.98 57.40 3.42
CA GLY A 7 30.90 56.45 3.21
C GLY A 7 30.87 55.43 4.36
N THR A 8 29.74 55.34 5.03
CA THR A 8 29.48 54.32 6.06
C THR A 8 29.03 53.03 5.37
N GLY A 9 29.82 51.96 5.61
CA GLY A 9 29.46 50.60 5.17
C GLY A 9 28.27 50.06 5.97
N ASN A 10 27.30 49.57 5.26
CA ASN A 10 26.15 48.88 5.83
C ASN A 10 26.39 47.37 5.70
N HIS A 11 26.74 46.71 6.81
CA HIS A 11 26.81 45.26 6.90
C HIS A 11 25.42 44.68 6.99
N GLY A 12 24.86 44.25 5.85
CA GLY A 12 23.66 43.46 5.82
C GLY A 12 23.93 42.03 6.31
N THR A 13 23.58 41.72 7.52
CA THR A 13 23.53 40.37 8.06
C THR A 13 22.39 39.63 7.41
N SER A 14 22.69 38.68 6.51
CA SER A 14 21.74 37.74 5.95
C SER A 14 21.38 36.72 7.03
N THR A 15 20.22 36.87 7.63
CA THR A 15 19.60 35.82 8.44
C THR A 15 19.09 34.71 7.53
N PHE A 16 19.84 33.62 7.42
CA PHE A 16 19.36 32.40 6.80
C PHE A 16 18.22 31.82 7.63
N ASN A 17 17.00 31.81 7.06
CA ASN A 17 15.85 31.19 7.67
C ASN A 17 16.03 29.64 7.68
N ALA A 18 16.42 29.09 8.80
CA ALA A 18 16.55 27.66 9.10
C ALA A 18 15.19 26.94 9.32
N ALA A 19 14.05 27.60 8.98
CA ALA A 19 12.71 27.08 9.32
C ALA A 19 12.15 26.05 8.35
N THR A 20 12.73 25.89 7.15
CA THR A 20 12.13 25.02 6.09
C THR A 20 12.64 23.56 6.09
N ALA A 21 13.75 23.28 6.79
CA ALA A 21 14.31 21.90 6.84
C ALA A 21 13.63 20.99 7.88
N SER A 22 12.98 21.58 8.91
CA SER A 22 12.41 20.82 10.02
C SER A 22 11.07 20.12 9.73
N SER A 23 10.30 20.58 8.73
CA SER A 23 8.97 20.01 8.49
C SER A 23 8.98 18.74 7.62
N ARG A 24 9.98 18.57 6.75
CA ARG A 24 10.11 17.38 5.91
C ARG A 24 10.65 16.18 6.68
N SER A 25 11.59 16.39 7.60
CA SER A 25 12.15 15.32 8.44
C SER A 25 11.14 14.79 9.46
N ARG A 26 10.26 15.65 10.00
CA ARG A 26 9.18 15.21 10.91
C ARG A 26 8.12 14.36 10.22
N ARG A 27 7.77 14.65 8.96
CA ARG A 27 6.79 13.86 8.18
C ARG A 27 7.34 12.47 7.80
N LEU A 28 8.61 12.37 7.46
CA LEU A 28 9.28 11.09 7.20
C LEU A 28 9.42 10.25 8.48
N ALA A 29 9.70 10.88 9.63
CA ALA A 29 9.78 10.18 10.92
C ALA A 29 8.43 9.63 11.36
N VAL A 30 7.32 10.34 11.15
CA VAL A 30 5.97 9.87 11.50
C VAL A 30 5.55 8.66 10.63
N VAL A 31 5.89 8.68 9.34
CA VAL A 31 5.62 7.54 8.44
C VAL A 31 6.49 6.34 8.81
N ALA A 32 7.77 6.55 9.12
CA ALA A 32 8.68 5.49 9.56
C ALA A 32 8.28 4.91 10.93
N THR A 33 7.79 5.72 11.86
CA THR A 33 7.34 5.28 13.18
C THR A 33 6.02 4.50 13.08
N ALA A 34 5.10 4.87 12.18
CA ALA A 34 3.88 4.11 11.93
C ALA A 34 4.19 2.74 11.30
N PHE A 35 5.20 2.65 10.42
CA PHE A 35 5.66 1.38 9.85
C PHE A 35 6.39 0.50 10.88
N ALA A 36 7.21 1.10 11.75
CA ALA A 36 7.89 0.38 12.84
C ALA A 36 6.92 -0.12 13.92
N ALA A 37 5.85 0.62 14.21
CA ALA A 37 4.81 0.19 15.15
C ALA A 37 4.00 -1.02 14.62
N LEU A 38 3.89 -1.20 13.30
CA LEU A 38 3.29 -2.39 12.69
C LEU A 38 4.17 -3.65 12.82
N ILE A 39 5.50 -3.48 13.01
CA ILE A 39 6.45 -4.59 13.15
C ILE A 39 6.54 -5.08 14.62
N VAL A 40 6.15 -4.26 15.58
CA VAL A 40 6.19 -4.57 17.03
C VAL A 40 4.79 -4.95 17.56
N ALA A 41 3.93 -5.53 16.74
CA ALA A 41 2.68 -6.11 17.23
C ALA A 41 2.98 -7.35 18.09
N PRO A 42 2.33 -7.50 19.26
CA PRO A 42 2.65 -8.57 20.21
C PRO A 42 2.37 -9.94 19.60
N ALA A 43 3.09 -10.94 20.12
CA ALA A 43 3.18 -12.34 19.71
C ALA A 43 1.87 -13.17 19.74
N GLN A 44 0.74 -12.59 19.42
CA GLN A 44 -0.56 -13.28 19.26
C GLN A 44 -1.05 -13.32 17.81
N ALA A 45 -0.15 -12.99 16.88
CA ALA A 45 -0.42 -13.13 15.47
C ALA A 45 -0.52 -14.59 15.07
N ASP A 46 -1.58 -14.95 14.42
CA ASP A 46 -1.66 -16.30 13.90
C ASP A 46 -0.70 -16.47 12.71
N GLN A 47 -0.52 -15.44 11.86
CA GLN A 47 0.38 -15.60 10.73
C GLN A 47 0.84 -14.29 10.08
N TRP A 48 2.17 -14.14 9.91
CA TRP A 48 2.77 -13.20 8.97
C TRP A 48 2.89 -13.82 7.58
N SER A 49 2.68 -13.02 6.58
CA SER A 49 2.85 -13.41 5.18
C SER A 49 3.58 -12.35 4.38
N LEU A 50 4.42 -12.78 3.45
CA LEU A 50 4.97 -11.94 2.39
C LEU A 50 3.95 -11.87 1.26
N LEU A 51 3.72 -10.68 0.73
CA LEU A 51 2.92 -10.45 -0.47
C LEU A 51 3.85 -10.14 -1.63
N LEU A 52 3.74 -10.90 -2.72
CA LEU A 52 4.41 -10.59 -3.98
C LEU A 52 3.35 -10.14 -4.98
N ASN A 53 3.40 -8.86 -5.36
CA ASN A 53 2.50 -8.31 -6.37
C ASN A 53 2.93 -8.83 -7.75
N GLY A 54 1.95 -9.18 -8.55
CA GLY A 54 2.20 -9.77 -9.86
C GLY A 54 1.46 -9.06 -10.98
N LYS A 55 0.42 -9.66 -11.47
CA LYS A 55 -0.29 -9.22 -12.67
C LYS A 55 -1.54 -8.40 -12.33
N ALA A 56 -1.80 -7.36 -13.14
CA ALA A 56 -3.08 -6.69 -13.22
C ALA A 56 -3.69 -6.94 -14.60
N VAL A 57 -4.83 -7.59 -14.66
CA VAL A 57 -5.54 -7.89 -15.91
C VAL A 57 -6.65 -6.86 -16.10
N HIS A 58 -6.50 -6.01 -17.12
CA HIS A 58 -7.51 -5.03 -17.50
C HIS A 58 -8.57 -5.72 -18.37
N LEU A 59 -9.82 -5.69 -17.93
CA LEU A 59 -10.93 -6.34 -18.62
C LEU A 59 -11.40 -5.55 -19.86
N GLU A 60 -11.14 -4.25 -19.87
CA GLU A 60 -11.40 -3.36 -21.01
C GLU A 60 -10.08 -2.69 -21.42
N LYS A 61 -9.83 -2.59 -22.71
CA LYS A 61 -8.66 -1.89 -23.25
C LYS A 61 -9.14 -0.92 -24.35
N PRO A 62 -9.35 0.36 -24.01
CA PRO A 62 -9.67 1.37 -25.02
C PRO A 62 -8.62 1.40 -26.13
N ALA A 63 -9.06 1.63 -27.38
CA ALA A 63 -8.18 1.66 -28.54
C ALA A 63 -7.00 2.62 -28.32
N GLY A 64 -5.78 2.19 -28.63
CA GLY A 64 -4.55 2.98 -28.47
C GLY A 64 -4.00 3.04 -27.02
N THR A 65 -4.62 2.36 -26.05
CA THR A 65 -4.13 2.35 -24.67
C THR A 65 -3.30 1.11 -24.38
N HIS A 66 -2.08 1.34 -23.86
CA HIS A 66 -1.18 0.29 -23.42
C HIS A 66 -0.97 0.37 -21.90
N TYR A 67 -1.58 -0.54 -21.14
CA TYR A 67 -1.38 -0.66 -19.71
C TYR A 67 -0.19 -1.56 -19.38
N ASN A 68 0.57 -1.18 -18.34
CA ASN A 68 1.48 -2.12 -17.72
C ASN A 68 0.67 -3.13 -16.90
N GLU A 69 0.66 -4.37 -17.32
CA GLU A 69 0.00 -5.47 -16.61
C GLU A 69 0.93 -6.19 -15.62
N GLN A 70 2.23 -5.87 -15.63
CA GLN A 70 3.23 -6.41 -14.72
C GLN A 70 3.45 -5.44 -13.57
N ASN A 71 2.71 -5.62 -12.49
CA ASN A 71 2.69 -4.71 -11.35
C ASN A 71 3.61 -5.21 -10.23
N TRP A 72 4.87 -5.52 -10.57
CA TRP A 72 5.83 -6.05 -9.63
C TRP A 72 6.00 -5.17 -8.40
N GLY A 73 6.07 -5.81 -7.26
CA GLY A 73 6.24 -5.19 -5.97
C GLY A 73 6.12 -6.20 -4.84
N ALA A 74 6.26 -5.73 -3.62
CA ALA A 74 6.19 -6.56 -2.44
C ALA A 74 5.45 -5.87 -1.30
N GLY A 75 4.97 -6.65 -0.36
CA GLY A 75 4.28 -6.18 0.82
C GLY A 75 4.26 -7.22 1.92
N VAL A 76 3.57 -6.91 2.99
CA VAL A 76 3.36 -7.80 4.12
C VAL A 76 1.88 -7.82 4.49
N GLN A 77 1.43 -8.96 4.99
CA GLN A 77 0.11 -9.15 5.55
C GLN A 77 0.24 -9.85 6.90
N TYR A 78 -0.62 -9.46 7.80
CA TYR A 78 -0.75 -10.04 9.11
C TYR A 78 -2.18 -10.52 9.31
N ASP A 79 -2.37 -11.82 9.34
CA ASP A 79 -3.65 -12.46 9.59
C ASP A 79 -3.83 -12.65 11.09
N PHE A 80 -4.91 -12.10 11.65
CA PHE A 80 -5.29 -12.31 13.04
C PHE A 80 -5.98 -13.67 13.22
N LYS A 81 -6.15 -14.08 14.45
CA LYS A 81 -6.83 -15.31 14.80
C LYS A 81 -8.22 -15.40 14.16
N MET A 82 -8.45 -16.52 13.51
CA MET A 82 -9.76 -16.82 12.94
C MET A 82 -10.82 -16.89 14.04
N THR A 83 -11.93 -16.20 13.81
CA THR A 83 -13.08 -16.21 14.73
C THR A 83 -13.83 -17.54 14.66
N ALA A 84 -14.70 -17.79 15.66
CA ALA A 84 -15.55 -18.99 15.70
C ALA A 84 -16.45 -19.11 14.43
N ASN A 85 -16.82 -17.99 13.81
CA ASN A 85 -17.62 -17.95 12.57
C ASN A 85 -16.77 -18.01 11.30
N LYS A 86 -15.51 -18.43 11.41
CA LYS A 86 -14.54 -18.58 10.31
C LYS A 86 -14.18 -17.27 9.59
N TRP A 87 -14.27 -16.13 10.27
CA TRP A 87 -13.75 -14.88 9.79
C TRP A 87 -12.29 -14.72 10.17
N VAL A 88 -11.45 -14.32 9.21
CA VAL A 88 -10.03 -14.02 9.37
C VAL A 88 -9.84 -12.51 9.14
N PRO A 89 -9.77 -11.70 10.21
CA PRO A 89 -9.37 -10.31 10.09
C PRO A 89 -7.91 -10.23 9.68
N PHE A 90 -7.53 -9.18 8.93
CA PHE A 90 -6.15 -8.97 8.53
C PHE A 90 -5.82 -7.49 8.36
N VAL A 91 -4.51 -7.17 8.41
CA VAL A 91 -3.96 -5.89 7.98
C VAL A 91 -2.85 -6.14 6.97
N SER A 92 -2.66 -5.23 6.03
CA SER A 92 -1.65 -5.37 4.98
C SER A 92 -1.10 -4.03 4.54
N ALA A 93 0.14 -4.04 4.07
CA ALA A 93 0.77 -2.91 3.41
C ALA A 93 1.64 -3.41 2.26
N SER A 94 1.65 -2.70 1.14
CA SER A 94 2.41 -3.09 -0.03
C SER A 94 2.78 -1.89 -0.91
N GLY A 95 3.87 -2.05 -1.66
CA GLY A 95 4.30 -1.14 -2.72
C GLY A 95 4.49 -1.89 -4.03
N PHE A 96 4.10 -1.28 -5.14
CA PHE A 96 4.20 -1.88 -6.47
C PHE A 96 4.26 -0.82 -7.57
N LYS A 97 4.62 -1.23 -8.79
CA LYS A 97 4.48 -0.40 -9.99
C LYS A 97 3.07 -0.52 -10.53
N ASP A 98 2.37 0.60 -10.68
CA ASP A 98 1.01 0.63 -11.21
C ASP A 98 0.95 0.43 -12.73
N SER A 99 -0.27 0.45 -13.29
CA SER A 99 -0.51 0.28 -14.72
C SER A 99 0.12 1.37 -15.60
N ASN A 100 0.57 2.48 -15.01
CA ASN A 100 1.31 3.56 -15.67
C ASN A 100 2.82 3.51 -15.36
N LYS A 101 3.32 2.40 -14.79
CA LYS A 101 4.71 2.19 -14.36
C LYS A 101 5.17 3.12 -13.23
N ASN A 102 4.25 3.80 -12.54
CA ASN A 102 4.57 4.65 -11.39
C ASN A 102 4.54 3.86 -10.09
N PRO A 103 5.36 4.25 -9.09
CA PRO A 103 5.27 3.66 -7.77
C PRO A 103 3.93 4.01 -7.12
N SER A 104 3.30 3.01 -6.53
CA SER A 104 2.04 3.10 -5.78
C SER A 104 2.18 2.31 -4.50
N TYR A 105 1.58 2.82 -3.42
CA TYR A 105 1.66 2.21 -2.09
C TYR A 105 0.27 2.16 -1.48
N TYR A 106 -0.03 1.10 -0.76
CA TYR A 106 -1.24 1.03 0.04
C TYR A 106 -0.96 0.46 1.43
N ALA A 107 -1.81 0.82 2.37
CA ALA A 107 -1.91 0.20 3.68
C ALA A 107 -3.37 0.15 4.08
N GLY A 108 -3.79 -0.96 4.67
CA GLY A 108 -5.18 -1.15 5.05
C GLY A 108 -5.44 -2.41 5.84
N GLY A 109 -6.70 -2.74 6.01
CA GLY A 109 -7.13 -3.95 6.67
C GLY A 109 -8.51 -4.40 6.19
N GLY A 110 -8.83 -5.62 6.50
CA GLY A 110 -10.07 -6.24 6.06
C GLY A 110 -10.41 -7.48 6.84
N THR A 111 -11.36 -8.22 6.31
CA THR A 111 -11.73 -9.53 6.83
C THR A 111 -12.20 -10.42 5.70
N MET A 112 -11.85 -11.70 5.77
CA MET A 112 -12.30 -12.73 4.82
C MET A 112 -12.94 -13.88 5.58
N ARG A 113 -13.99 -14.46 5.04
CA ARG A 113 -14.59 -15.69 5.55
C ARG A 113 -13.93 -16.89 4.88
N ARG A 114 -13.48 -17.84 5.69
CA ARG A 114 -12.80 -19.05 5.24
C ARG A 114 -13.77 -20.19 4.94
N PHE A 115 -13.58 -20.80 3.79
CA PHE A 115 -14.22 -22.03 3.34
C PHE A 115 -13.12 -23.05 3.09
N SER A 116 -12.93 -24.02 4.00
CA SER A 116 -11.86 -25.02 3.92
C SER A 116 -12.39 -26.40 3.60
N SER A 117 -11.63 -27.18 2.84
CA SER A 117 -11.94 -28.57 2.50
C SER A 117 -11.43 -29.57 3.56
N GLY A 118 -10.74 -29.11 4.61
CA GLY A 118 -10.17 -29.94 5.66
C GLY A 118 -9.57 -29.11 6.78
N GLU A 119 -8.83 -29.74 7.68
CA GLU A 119 -8.13 -29.14 8.81
C GLU A 119 -6.62 -29.20 8.61
N GLY A 120 -5.90 -28.21 9.19
CA GLY A 120 -4.45 -28.11 9.16
C GLY A 120 -3.88 -27.14 8.12
N LYS A 121 -2.60 -26.77 8.31
CA LYS A 121 -1.91 -25.71 7.54
C LYS A 121 -1.80 -25.98 6.03
N ASN A 122 -1.89 -27.22 5.62
CA ASN A 122 -1.82 -27.61 4.20
C ASN A 122 -3.20 -27.82 3.58
N SER A 123 -4.30 -27.64 4.33
CA SER A 123 -5.65 -27.74 3.80
C SER A 123 -5.93 -26.63 2.82
N LEU A 124 -6.51 -26.99 1.68
CA LEU A 124 -6.93 -26.02 0.69
C LEU A 124 -8.12 -25.22 1.24
N HIS A 125 -8.06 -23.91 1.13
CA HIS A 125 -9.15 -23.03 1.49
C HIS A 125 -9.40 -21.95 0.44
N LEU A 126 -10.64 -21.54 0.36
CA LEU A 126 -11.10 -20.35 -0.33
C LEU A 126 -11.52 -19.33 0.73
N ASP A 127 -10.88 -18.19 0.76
CA ASP A 127 -11.26 -17.09 1.64
C ASP A 127 -11.86 -15.98 0.78
N ALA A 128 -13.00 -15.41 1.17
CA ALA A 128 -13.68 -14.34 0.45
C ALA A 128 -14.12 -13.23 1.39
N GLY A 129 -13.90 -11.98 1.01
CA GLY A 129 -14.22 -10.84 1.86
C GLY A 129 -13.92 -9.49 1.24
N VAL A 130 -13.57 -8.54 2.10
CA VAL A 130 -13.33 -7.15 1.70
C VAL A 130 -12.07 -6.60 2.37
N VAL A 131 -11.42 -5.67 1.70
CA VAL A 131 -10.30 -4.87 2.21
C VAL A 131 -10.62 -3.39 2.05
N ALA A 132 -10.42 -2.62 3.13
CA ALA A 132 -10.42 -1.16 3.11
C ALA A 132 -8.98 -0.67 3.27
N PHE A 133 -8.60 0.35 2.52
CA PHE A 133 -7.21 0.82 2.49
C PHE A 133 -7.11 2.32 2.20
N LEU A 134 -5.95 2.88 2.52
CA LEU A 134 -5.46 4.14 1.98
C LEU A 134 -4.37 3.85 0.96
N MET A 135 -4.46 4.46 -0.20
CA MET A 135 -3.54 4.25 -1.32
C MET A 135 -2.99 5.58 -1.83
N THR A 136 -1.72 5.59 -2.21
CA THR A 136 -1.12 6.69 -2.97
C THR A 136 -0.85 6.26 -4.40
N ARG A 137 -1.16 7.11 -5.37
CA ARG A 137 -0.92 6.84 -6.79
C ARG A 137 -0.58 8.15 -7.51
N LYS A 138 0.55 8.15 -8.23
CA LYS A 138 0.92 9.30 -9.07
C LYS A 138 -0.11 9.48 -10.16
N GLY A 139 -0.69 10.53 -10.42
CA GLY A 139 -1.73 10.75 -11.43
C GLY A 139 -3.17 10.55 -10.90
N HIS A 140 -3.32 10.32 -9.59
CA HIS A 140 -4.59 10.39 -8.91
C HIS A 140 -4.44 11.26 -7.66
N LEU A 141 -5.28 12.31 -7.51
CA LEU A 141 -5.24 13.30 -6.42
C LEU A 141 -3.82 13.88 -6.16
N ASP A 142 -3.03 14.10 -7.21
CA ASP A 142 -1.64 14.59 -7.13
C ASP A 142 -0.72 13.75 -6.23
N GLY A 143 -0.96 12.43 -6.18
CA GLY A 143 -0.23 11.50 -5.33
C GLY A 143 -0.61 11.56 -3.85
N LYS A 144 -1.67 12.26 -3.48
CA LYS A 144 -2.20 12.26 -2.12
C LYS A 144 -2.87 10.94 -1.79
N PRO A 145 -2.87 10.51 -0.52
CA PRO A 145 -3.60 9.32 -0.10
C PRO A 145 -5.10 9.45 -0.35
N PHE A 146 -5.70 8.40 -0.88
CA PHE A 146 -7.15 8.28 -1.06
C PHE A 146 -7.64 6.95 -0.50
N PRO A 147 -8.87 6.91 0.04
CA PRO A 147 -9.46 5.69 0.55
C PRO A 147 -10.01 4.81 -0.58
N GLY A 148 -10.05 3.50 -0.34
CA GLY A 148 -10.72 2.53 -1.18
C GLY A 148 -11.24 1.35 -0.36
N ILE A 149 -12.26 0.69 -0.91
CA ILE A 149 -12.77 -0.59 -0.41
C ILE A 149 -13.00 -1.51 -1.59
N LEU A 150 -12.47 -2.74 -1.52
CA LEU A 150 -12.52 -3.68 -2.64
C LEU A 150 -12.84 -5.10 -2.14
N PRO A 151 -13.54 -5.90 -2.95
CA PRO A 151 -13.67 -7.32 -2.72
C PRO A 151 -12.33 -8.03 -2.95
N VAL A 152 -12.04 -9.00 -2.11
CA VAL A 152 -10.84 -9.83 -2.20
C VAL A 152 -11.21 -11.31 -2.00
N VAL A 153 -10.57 -12.15 -2.80
CA VAL A 153 -10.65 -13.61 -2.70
C VAL A 153 -9.22 -14.14 -2.56
N SER A 154 -9.01 -15.12 -1.72
CA SER A 154 -7.74 -15.83 -1.55
C SER A 154 -7.96 -17.33 -1.71
N LEU A 155 -7.19 -17.97 -2.57
CA LEU A 155 -7.26 -19.40 -2.84
C LEU A 155 -5.89 -20.05 -2.62
N GLY A 156 -5.82 -21.04 -1.75
CA GLY A 156 -4.56 -21.74 -1.46
C GLY A 156 -4.56 -22.44 -0.13
N THR A 157 -3.40 -22.47 0.49
CA THR A 157 -3.15 -23.00 1.84
C THR A 157 -2.63 -21.88 2.74
N ASP A 158 -2.46 -22.13 4.04
CA ASP A 158 -1.84 -21.15 4.94
C ASP A 158 -0.37 -20.85 4.56
N ARG A 159 0.30 -21.76 3.84
CA ARG A 159 1.68 -21.55 3.39
C ARG A 159 1.77 -20.74 2.10
N VAL A 160 0.90 -21.03 1.13
CA VAL A 160 0.91 -20.34 -0.17
C VAL A 160 -0.52 -20.17 -0.65
N ALA A 161 -0.90 -18.95 -0.96
CA ALA A 161 -2.21 -18.61 -1.49
C ALA A 161 -2.11 -17.52 -2.57
N LEU A 162 -3.07 -17.51 -3.48
CA LEU A 162 -3.24 -16.48 -4.49
C LEU A 162 -4.38 -15.54 -4.06
N ASN A 163 -4.04 -14.29 -3.78
CA ASN A 163 -5.00 -13.24 -3.54
C ASN A 163 -5.42 -12.62 -4.87
N ILE A 164 -6.73 -12.47 -5.06
CA ILE A 164 -7.34 -11.85 -6.24
C ILE A 164 -8.23 -10.71 -5.76
N THR A 165 -7.92 -9.50 -6.18
CA THR A 165 -8.71 -8.31 -5.85
C THR A 165 -9.38 -7.79 -7.12
N TYR A 166 -10.69 -7.56 -7.07
CA TYR A 166 -11.42 -6.95 -8.17
C TYR A 166 -11.57 -5.45 -7.94
N ILE A 167 -11.10 -4.66 -8.88
CA ILE A 167 -11.20 -3.20 -8.90
C ILE A 167 -12.30 -2.84 -9.90
N PRO A 168 -13.49 -2.41 -9.44
CA PRO A 168 -14.57 -2.06 -10.33
C PRO A 168 -14.32 -0.74 -11.07
N LYS A 169 -15.03 -0.55 -12.18
CA LYS A 169 -15.09 0.72 -12.89
C LYS A 169 -16.00 1.70 -12.13
N VAL A 170 -15.43 2.54 -11.29
CA VAL A 170 -16.15 3.55 -10.50
C VAL A 170 -16.17 4.94 -11.15
N ASP A 171 -15.41 5.14 -12.21
CA ASP A 171 -15.31 6.37 -13.00
C ASP A 171 -15.29 6.02 -14.50
N PRO A 172 -15.89 6.82 -15.39
CA PRO A 172 -15.88 6.57 -16.85
C PRO A 172 -14.48 6.40 -17.45
N LYS A 173 -13.44 7.03 -16.85
CA LYS A 173 -12.04 6.93 -17.28
C LYS A 173 -11.32 5.71 -16.74
N MET A 174 -11.91 4.97 -15.80
CA MET A 174 -11.34 3.75 -15.26
C MET A 174 -11.80 2.53 -16.07
N VAL A 175 -11.01 1.48 -16.02
CA VAL A 175 -11.35 0.16 -16.55
C VAL A 175 -11.35 -0.85 -15.41
N PRO A 176 -12.23 -1.87 -15.43
CA PRO A 176 -12.23 -2.89 -14.38
C PRO A 176 -10.98 -3.75 -14.49
N ILE A 177 -10.43 -4.11 -13.33
CA ILE A 177 -9.12 -4.80 -13.22
C ILE A 177 -9.24 -5.95 -12.23
N PHE A 178 -8.66 -7.11 -12.58
CA PHE A 178 -8.26 -8.11 -11.60
C PHE A 178 -6.79 -7.94 -11.25
N PHE A 179 -6.52 -7.80 -9.96
CA PHE A 179 -5.17 -7.68 -9.43
C PHE A 179 -4.79 -8.94 -8.65
N PHE A 180 -3.62 -9.50 -8.97
CA PHE A 180 -3.14 -10.77 -8.45
C PHE A 180 -1.93 -10.57 -7.56
N GLN A 181 -1.95 -11.19 -6.36
CA GLN A 181 -0.84 -11.23 -5.41
C GLN A 181 -0.60 -12.65 -4.94
N LEU A 182 0.64 -13.09 -4.93
CA LEU A 182 1.02 -14.32 -4.23
C LEU A 182 1.25 -14.00 -2.75
N LYS A 183 0.56 -14.73 -1.86
CA LYS A 183 0.73 -14.68 -0.41
C LYS A 183 1.56 -15.89 0.02
N ILE A 184 2.66 -15.65 0.75
CA ILE A 184 3.56 -16.69 1.26
C ILE A 184 3.62 -16.55 2.78
N GLY A 185 3.09 -17.54 3.49
CA GLY A 185 3.12 -17.62 4.96
C GLY A 185 4.55 -17.81 5.45
N LEU A 186 4.94 -17.06 6.49
CA LEU A 186 6.29 -17.02 7.05
C LEU A 186 6.48 -17.91 8.29
N ASN A 187 5.41 -18.59 8.78
CA ASN A 187 5.41 -19.41 10.00
C ASN A 187 5.30 -20.91 9.71
#